data_0445cec75e7708e01e8d885c0119417a
#
_entry.id   0445cec75e7708e01e8d885c0119417a
#
_cell.length_a   1.000
_cell.length_b   1.000
_cell.length_c   1.000
_cell.angle_alpha   90.00
_cell.angle_beta   90.00
_cell.angle_gamma   90.00
#
_symmetry.space_group_name_H-M   'P 1'
#
loop_
_entity.id
_entity.type
_entity.pdbx_description
1 polymer ?
#
loop_
_entity_poly.entity_id
_entity_poly.type
_entity_poly.pdbx_seq_one_letter_code
_entity_poly.pdbx_strand_id
1 'polypeptide(L)'
;MRLETCCNRQIDCMVCPQKSEGVLVYRHYPKGQHFSAEKCTQNCMIFMLKGELLVNSDEYPGTTLQSRQLILQAIGSKVELLALTEVEYIVYWFTELPLICEERYKEILKRSEAPLTYTPLTAISMLEGLLKSLACYLNEQPYACSKYIEMKCQELVYILTCYYPLHQISTFFYPISTYTESFQYFVMQNYDKVKNVEEFAHLGGYTTTTFRRLFKNMYGVPVYELSLIHISEPTRHAQIS
;
A
#
# COMPACT_ATOMS: atom_id res chain seq x y z
N MET A 1 34.58 17.08 2.86
CA MET A 1 34.57 15.85 3.64
C MET A 1 33.39 15.03 3.10
N ARG A 2 33.67 14.06 2.21
CA ARG A 2 32.61 13.18 1.69
C ARG A 2 32.22 12.27 2.83
N LEU A 3 30.99 12.36 3.28
CA LEU A 3 30.38 11.31 4.10
C LEU A 3 30.35 10.06 3.24
N GLU A 4 31.23 9.11 3.49
CA GLU A 4 31.10 7.77 2.96
C GLU A 4 29.84 7.18 3.60
N THR A 5 28.75 7.19 2.81
CA THR A 5 27.49 6.63 3.24
C THR A 5 27.64 5.12 3.36
N CYS A 6 27.22 4.55 4.48
CA CYS A 6 27.30 3.10 4.77
C CYS A 6 26.61 2.21 3.72
N CYS A 7 25.94 2.80 2.73
CA CYS A 7 25.18 2.13 1.67
C CYS A 7 25.75 2.33 0.26
N ASN A 8 27.03 2.63 0.12
CA ASN A 8 27.67 2.76 -1.20
C ASN A 8 27.81 1.43 -1.98
N ARG A 9 27.38 0.32 -1.39
CA ARG A 9 27.32 -0.99 -2.03
C ARG A 9 25.96 -1.63 -1.76
N GLN A 10 25.10 -1.61 -2.76
CA GLN A 10 23.74 -2.15 -2.75
C GLN A 10 23.64 -3.65 -2.37
N ILE A 11 24.76 -4.37 -2.32
CA ILE A 11 24.79 -5.83 -2.23
C ILE A 11 25.11 -6.35 -0.82
N ASP A 12 25.78 -5.57 0.05
CA ASP A 12 26.33 -6.08 1.32
C ASP A 12 26.10 -5.20 2.55
N CYS A 13 25.04 -4.40 2.61
CA CYS A 13 24.74 -3.70 3.86
C CYS A 13 24.11 -4.65 4.88
N MET A 14 24.94 -5.25 5.74
CA MET A 14 24.48 -6.10 6.85
C MET A 14 23.63 -5.35 7.89
N VAL A 15 23.67 -4.01 7.91
CA VAL A 15 22.96 -3.15 8.86
C VAL A 15 21.59 -2.73 8.32
N CYS A 16 21.42 -2.72 7.00
CA CYS A 16 20.19 -2.37 6.34
C CYS A 16 19.54 -3.62 5.73
N PRO A 17 18.56 -4.24 6.38
CA PRO A 17 17.85 -5.37 5.78
C PRO A 17 17.25 -4.94 4.44
N GLN A 18 17.48 -5.73 3.39
CA GLN A 18 17.10 -5.44 2.00
C GLN A 18 15.59 -5.45 1.73
N LYS A 19 14.76 -5.59 2.75
CA LYS A 19 13.30 -5.61 2.65
C LYS A 19 12.71 -4.50 3.50
N SER A 20 12.70 -3.27 2.97
CA SER A 20 11.72 -2.30 3.43
C SER A 20 10.35 -2.77 2.92
N GLU A 21 9.35 -2.88 3.79
CA GLU A 21 7.98 -3.29 3.44
C GLU A 21 7.25 -2.26 2.57
N GLY A 22 7.88 -1.15 2.27
CA GLY A 22 7.40 -0.11 1.36
C GLY A 22 8.54 0.50 0.54
N VAL A 23 8.25 0.86 -0.69
CA VAL A 23 9.19 1.51 -1.60
C VAL A 23 8.70 2.89 -1.95
N LEU A 24 9.49 3.91 -1.58
CA LEU A 24 9.31 5.30 -2.00
C LEU A 24 10.17 5.57 -3.24
N VAL A 25 9.56 6.07 -4.30
CA VAL A 25 10.26 6.36 -5.56
C VAL A 25 9.84 7.72 -6.09
N TYR A 26 10.83 8.57 -6.41
CA TYR A 26 10.59 9.79 -7.18
C TYR A 26 10.48 9.47 -8.67
N ARG A 27 9.56 10.14 -9.34
CA ARG A 27 9.31 10.01 -10.77
C ARG A 27 9.23 11.38 -11.42
N HIS A 28 9.90 11.51 -12.57
CA HIS A 28 9.84 12.65 -13.44
C HIS A 28 9.59 12.18 -14.87
N TYR A 29 8.55 12.68 -15.51
CA TYR A 29 8.18 12.27 -16.86
C TYR A 29 7.74 13.46 -17.71
N PRO A 30 8.05 13.44 -19.01
CA PRO A 30 7.58 14.43 -19.96
C PRO A 30 6.08 14.28 -20.22
N LYS A 31 5.47 15.34 -20.77
CA LYS A 31 4.11 15.30 -21.29
C LYS A 31 3.91 14.14 -22.27
N GLY A 32 2.78 13.48 -22.16
CA GLY A 32 2.36 12.38 -23.05
C GLY A 32 2.84 11.00 -22.58
N GLN A 33 3.65 10.91 -21.51
CA GLN A 33 4.03 9.62 -20.97
C GLN A 33 2.80 8.90 -20.43
N HIS A 34 2.64 7.65 -20.83
CA HIS A 34 1.52 6.79 -20.44
C HIS A 34 2.01 5.55 -19.69
N PHE A 35 1.26 5.15 -18.66
CA PHE A 35 1.45 3.92 -17.91
C PHE A 35 0.12 3.23 -17.72
N SER A 36 0.13 1.92 -17.75
CA SER A 36 -1.06 1.12 -17.43
C SER A 36 -0.69 -0.13 -16.65
N ALA A 37 -1.56 -0.51 -15.73
CA ALA A 37 -1.51 -1.79 -15.06
C ALA A 37 -2.94 -2.33 -14.96
N GLU A 38 -3.16 -3.53 -15.47
CA GLU A 38 -4.47 -4.17 -15.39
C GLU A 38 -4.82 -4.56 -13.96
N LYS A 39 -3.81 -4.75 -13.10
CA LYS A 39 -3.98 -5.10 -11.71
C LYS A 39 -2.80 -4.62 -10.88
N CYS A 40 -3.02 -3.73 -9.95
CA CYS A 40 -2.00 -3.31 -8.99
C CYS A 40 -1.61 -4.49 -8.08
N THR A 41 -0.32 -4.76 -7.96
CA THR A 41 0.21 -5.85 -7.13
C THR A 41 0.44 -5.45 -5.68
N GLN A 42 0.38 -4.16 -5.38
CA GLN A 42 0.52 -3.55 -4.06
C GLN A 42 -0.39 -2.34 -3.95
N ASN A 43 -0.69 -1.91 -2.72
CA ASN A 43 -1.30 -0.61 -2.51
C ASN A 43 -0.33 0.49 -2.95
N CYS A 44 -0.86 1.59 -3.47
CA CYS A 44 -0.06 2.65 -4.05
C CYS A 44 -0.62 4.02 -3.66
N MET A 45 0.23 4.87 -3.08
CA MET A 45 -0.05 6.30 -2.93
C MET A 45 0.76 7.09 -3.95
N ILE A 46 0.10 8.02 -4.66
CA ILE A 46 0.75 8.94 -5.59
C ILE A 46 0.62 10.35 -5.04
N PHE A 47 1.75 11.03 -4.87
CA PHE A 47 1.86 12.38 -4.33
C PHE A 47 2.37 13.33 -5.42
N MET A 48 1.52 14.17 -5.96
CA MET A 48 1.90 15.11 -7.02
C MET A 48 2.69 16.29 -6.47
N LEU A 49 3.89 16.48 -7.02
CA LEU A 49 4.79 17.60 -6.70
C LEU A 49 4.63 18.72 -7.73
N LYS A 50 4.54 18.35 -9.03
CA LYS A 50 4.45 19.30 -10.15
C LYS A 50 3.66 18.71 -11.30
N GLY A 51 2.94 19.57 -12.02
CA GLY A 51 2.24 19.21 -13.25
C GLY A 51 0.85 18.63 -13.03
N GLU A 52 0.31 18.02 -14.09
CA GLU A 52 -1.03 17.43 -14.15
C GLU A 52 -0.95 16.00 -14.68
N LEU A 53 -1.53 15.07 -13.95
CA LEU A 53 -1.57 13.65 -14.26
C LEU A 53 -3.03 13.20 -14.35
N LEU A 54 -3.47 12.76 -15.53
CA LEU A 54 -4.76 12.10 -15.68
C LEU A 54 -4.65 10.69 -15.12
N VAL A 55 -5.51 10.38 -14.17
CA VAL A 55 -5.66 9.07 -13.54
C VAL A 55 -6.99 8.48 -13.97
N ASN A 56 -6.96 7.27 -14.48
CA ASN A 56 -8.15 6.48 -14.77
C ASN A 56 -8.01 5.13 -14.07
N SER A 57 -8.64 5.01 -12.92
CA SER A 57 -8.59 3.80 -12.08
C SER A 57 -9.96 3.46 -11.52
N ASP A 58 -10.06 2.31 -10.86
CA ASP A 58 -11.31 1.89 -10.23
C ASP A 58 -11.77 2.91 -9.17
N GLU A 59 -10.82 3.50 -8.41
CA GLU A 59 -11.12 4.51 -7.39
C GLU A 59 -11.26 5.93 -7.97
N TYR A 60 -10.48 6.26 -8.99
CA TYR A 60 -10.39 7.62 -9.55
C TYR A 60 -10.62 7.64 -11.05
N PRO A 61 -11.85 7.33 -11.52
CA PRO A 61 -12.15 7.33 -12.96
C PRO A 61 -12.06 8.74 -13.55
N GLY A 62 -11.21 8.91 -14.57
CA GLY A 62 -11.07 10.17 -15.31
C GLY A 62 -10.63 11.37 -14.47
N THR A 63 -9.94 11.16 -13.35
CA THR A 63 -9.55 12.21 -12.41
C THR A 63 -8.23 12.85 -12.83
N THR A 64 -8.18 14.19 -12.93
CA THR A 64 -6.92 14.91 -13.09
C THR A 64 -6.32 15.24 -11.74
N LEU A 65 -5.17 14.64 -11.45
CA LEU A 65 -4.39 14.89 -10.24
C LEU A 65 -3.45 16.06 -10.47
N GLN A 66 -3.53 17.08 -9.63
CA GLN A 66 -2.74 18.30 -9.70
C GLN A 66 -1.69 18.38 -8.59
N SER A 67 -0.77 19.34 -8.71
CA SER A 67 0.23 19.60 -7.66
C SER A 67 -0.42 19.74 -6.28
N ARG A 68 0.25 19.23 -5.25
CA ARG A 68 -0.22 19.19 -3.85
C ARG A 68 -1.39 18.23 -3.61
N GLN A 69 -1.75 17.40 -4.56
CA GLN A 69 -2.78 16.39 -4.38
C GLN A 69 -2.16 15.00 -4.26
N LEU A 70 -2.88 14.14 -3.57
CA LEU A 70 -2.50 12.73 -3.41
C LEU A 70 -3.73 11.83 -3.56
N ILE A 71 -3.48 10.62 -4.04
CA ILE A 71 -4.47 9.56 -4.18
C ILE A 71 -3.93 8.27 -3.61
N LEU A 72 -4.84 7.38 -3.24
CA LEU A 72 -4.56 6.03 -2.78
C LEU A 72 -5.30 5.03 -3.65
N GLN A 73 -4.57 4.07 -4.19
CA GLN A 73 -5.11 2.97 -4.96
C GLN A 73 -4.87 1.65 -4.24
N ALA A 74 -5.90 0.84 -4.17
CA ALA A 74 -5.81 -0.47 -3.53
C ALA A 74 -5.10 -1.48 -4.43
N ILE A 75 -4.51 -2.48 -3.81
CA ILE A 75 -4.06 -3.69 -4.50
C ILE A 75 -5.24 -4.31 -5.26
N GLY A 76 -5.00 -4.77 -6.48
CA GLY A 76 -6.04 -5.34 -7.34
C GLY A 76 -6.70 -4.34 -8.28
N SER A 77 -6.64 -3.04 -8.00
CA SER A 77 -7.23 -2.00 -8.84
C SER A 77 -6.57 -1.93 -10.21
N LYS A 78 -7.38 -1.66 -11.24
CA LYS A 78 -6.90 -1.27 -12.55
C LYS A 78 -6.47 0.19 -12.52
N VAL A 79 -5.38 0.54 -13.19
CA VAL A 79 -4.89 1.91 -13.27
C VAL A 79 -4.30 2.23 -14.63
N GLU A 80 -4.63 3.41 -15.13
CA GLU A 80 -4.03 4.05 -16.28
C GLU A 80 -3.65 5.47 -15.89
N LEU A 81 -2.43 5.87 -16.22
CA LEU A 81 -1.88 7.20 -15.93
C LEU A 81 -1.41 7.85 -17.23
N LEU A 82 -1.78 9.10 -17.46
CA LEU A 82 -1.30 9.89 -18.60
C LEU A 82 -0.83 11.26 -18.11
N ALA A 83 0.44 11.58 -18.38
CA ALA A 83 1.01 12.88 -18.07
C ALA A 83 0.45 13.95 -19.05
N LEU A 84 -0.42 14.84 -18.56
CA LEU A 84 -0.99 15.92 -19.36
C LEU A 84 -0.01 17.07 -19.57
N THR A 85 0.92 17.24 -18.63
CA THR A 85 2.05 18.17 -18.69
C THR A 85 3.33 17.41 -18.35
N GLU A 86 4.46 18.09 -18.22
CA GLU A 86 5.62 17.55 -17.52
C GLU A 86 5.25 17.36 -16.06
N VAL A 87 5.49 16.17 -15.49
CA VAL A 87 5.06 15.78 -14.14
C VAL A 87 6.21 15.34 -13.26
N GLU A 88 6.14 15.72 -11.99
CA GLU A 88 6.98 15.23 -10.91
C GLU A 88 6.10 14.71 -9.78
N TYR A 89 6.34 13.48 -9.33
CA TYR A 89 5.57 12.88 -8.25
C TYR A 89 6.38 11.84 -7.48
N ILE A 90 5.96 11.58 -6.24
CA ILE A 90 6.47 10.48 -5.43
C ILE A 90 5.41 9.38 -5.43
N VAL A 91 5.85 8.14 -5.61
CA VAL A 91 5.01 6.96 -5.43
C VAL A 91 5.49 6.22 -4.20
N TYR A 92 4.55 5.84 -3.36
CA TYR A 92 4.77 4.95 -2.23
C TYR A 92 3.99 3.65 -2.44
N TRP A 93 4.71 2.56 -2.75
CA TRP A 93 4.14 1.22 -2.78
C TRP A 93 4.28 0.56 -1.43
N PHE A 94 3.21 -0.05 -0.96
CA PHE A 94 3.20 -0.74 0.31
C PHE A 94 2.16 -1.87 0.30
N THR A 95 2.36 -2.82 1.18
CA THR A 95 1.39 -3.87 1.47
C THR A 95 0.79 -3.65 2.84
N GLU A 96 1.59 -3.12 3.75
CA GLU A 96 1.21 -2.71 5.10
C GLU A 96 1.70 -1.30 5.36
N LEU A 97 0.96 -0.56 6.18
CA LEU A 97 1.37 0.76 6.62
C LEU A 97 2.26 0.63 7.87
N PRO A 98 3.40 1.32 7.92
CA PRO A 98 4.26 1.36 9.10
C PRO A 98 3.66 2.28 10.17
N LEU A 99 2.64 1.79 10.87
CA LEU A 99 1.86 2.57 11.85
C LEU A 99 2.68 2.88 13.09
N ILE A 100 2.67 4.15 13.52
CA ILE A 100 3.16 4.59 14.83
C ILE A 100 2.03 4.52 15.86
N CYS A 101 0.79 4.84 15.43
CA CYS A 101 -0.39 4.83 16.29
C CYS A 101 -1.46 3.91 15.68
N GLU A 102 -1.46 2.64 16.08
CA GLU A 102 -2.41 1.63 15.61
C GLU A 102 -3.86 1.95 16.00
N GLU A 103 -4.08 2.45 17.22
CA GLU A 103 -5.42 2.78 17.70
C GLU A 103 -6.08 3.88 16.87
N ARG A 104 -5.29 4.89 16.45
CA ARG A 104 -5.79 5.93 15.56
C ARG A 104 -6.16 5.38 14.19
N TYR A 105 -5.36 4.47 13.65
CA TYR A 105 -5.66 3.83 12.38
C TYR A 105 -6.91 2.93 12.46
N LYS A 106 -7.08 2.18 13.54
CA LYS A 106 -8.30 1.40 13.79
C LYS A 106 -9.54 2.30 13.87
N GLU A 107 -9.43 3.49 14.49
CA GLU A 107 -10.52 4.47 14.51
C GLU A 107 -10.86 4.97 13.10
N ILE A 108 -9.84 5.27 12.28
CA ILE A 108 -10.00 5.68 10.88
C ILE A 108 -10.78 4.61 10.11
N LEU A 109 -10.36 3.35 10.19
CA LEU A 109 -11.01 2.25 9.47
C LEU A 109 -12.46 2.02 9.94
N LYS A 110 -12.73 2.10 11.24
CA LYS A 110 -14.11 1.97 11.79
C LYS A 110 -15.08 3.03 11.29
N ARG A 111 -14.57 4.20 10.88
CA ARG A 111 -15.38 5.30 10.35
C ARG A 111 -15.30 5.44 8.84
N SER A 112 -14.64 4.49 8.18
CA SER A 112 -14.57 4.46 6.73
C SER A 112 -15.93 4.06 6.16
N GLU A 113 -16.51 4.95 5.37
CA GLU A 113 -17.74 4.69 4.62
C GLU A 113 -17.45 4.86 3.12
N ALA A 114 -18.14 4.07 2.30
CA ALA A 114 -18.01 4.16 0.85
C ALA A 114 -18.34 5.58 0.37
N PRO A 115 -17.40 6.32 -0.19
CA PRO A 115 -17.72 7.61 -0.75
C PRO A 115 -18.52 7.42 -2.06
N LEU A 116 -19.41 8.35 -2.34
CA LEU A 116 -20.09 8.40 -3.66
C LEU A 116 -19.07 8.60 -4.79
N THR A 117 -18.02 9.35 -4.51
CA THR A 117 -16.93 9.63 -5.44
C THR A 117 -15.64 9.85 -4.65
N TYR A 118 -14.57 9.18 -5.05
CA TYR A 118 -13.25 9.44 -4.49
C TYR A 118 -12.72 10.77 -5.00
N THR A 119 -12.21 11.59 -4.10
CA THR A 119 -11.55 12.85 -4.43
C THR A 119 -10.10 12.84 -3.94
N PRO A 120 -9.16 13.41 -4.72
CA PRO A 120 -7.78 13.54 -4.27
C PRO A 120 -7.70 14.31 -2.94
N LEU A 121 -6.89 13.82 -2.02
CA LEU A 121 -6.61 14.50 -0.76
C LEU A 121 -5.60 15.63 -1.02
N THR A 122 -5.84 16.82 -0.44
CA THR A 122 -4.89 17.95 -0.56
C THR A 122 -3.83 17.84 0.53
N ALA A 123 -2.55 17.96 0.14
CA ALA A 123 -1.44 17.94 1.08
C ALA A 123 -1.44 19.17 1.98
N ILE A 124 -1.39 18.96 3.29
CA ILE A 124 -1.15 20.02 4.28
C ILE A 124 0.33 20.43 4.26
N SER A 125 0.67 21.61 4.77
CA SER A 125 2.02 22.18 4.72
C SER A 125 3.10 21.25 5.31
N MET A 126 2.78 20.52 6.37
CA MET A 126 3.69 19.54 6.98
C MET A 126 4.01 18.40 6.01
N LEU A 127 2.99 17.85 5.35
CA LEU A 127 3.16 16.80 4.34
C LEU A 127 3.94 17.31 3.12
N GLU A 128 3.66 18.52 2.66
CA GLU A 128 4.42 19.15 1.57
C GLU A 128 5.91 19.31 1.90
N GLY A 129 6.22 19.74 3.12
CA GLY A 129 7.61 19.86 3.59
C GLY A 129 8.34 18.52 3.56
N LEU A 130 7.70 17.47 4.07
CA LEU A 130 8.22 16.10 4.01
C LEU A 130 8.44 15.64 2.57
N LEU A 131 7.45 15.81 1.69
CA LEU A 131 7.53 15.36 0.30
C LEU A 131 8.60 16.10 -0.51
N LYS A 132 8.76 17.41 -0.30
CA LYS A 132 9.85 18.18 -0.92
C LYS A 132 11.22 17.70 -0.46
N SER A 133 11.40 17.46 0.84
CA SER A 133 12.64 16.88 1.37
C SER A 133 12.92 15.49 0.80
N LEU A 134 11.91 14.65 0.70
CA LEU A 134 12.01 13.32 0.08
C LEU A 134 12.36 13.40 -1.40
N ALA A 135 11.74 14.32 -2.16
CA ALA A 135 12.04 14.50 -3.57
C ALA A 135 13.50 14.86 -3.81
N CYS A 136 14.05 15.82 -3.04
CA CYS A 136 15.47 16.16 -3.10
C CYS A 136 16.35 14.94 -2.79
N TYR A 137 16.03 14.22 -1.71
CA TYR A 137 16.81 13.05 -1.29
C TYR A 137 16.78 11.94 -2.34
N LEU A 138 15.59 11.58 -2.85
CA LEU A 138 15.41 10.50 -3.81
C LEU A 138 15.96 10.83 -5.21
N ASN A 139 15.99 12.12 -5.58
CA ASN A 139 16.55 12.57 -6.86
C ASN A 139 18.08 12.67 -6.84
N GLU A 140 18.66 13.10 -5.71
CA GLU A 140 20.11 13.31 -5.59
C GLU A 140 20.88 12.05 -5.20
N GLN A 141 20.22 11.10 -4.53
CA GLN A 141 20.82 9.88 -4.02
C GLN A 141 20.23 8.66 -4.74
N PRO A 142 20.94 8.08 -5.72
CA PRO A 142 20.46 6.88 -6.42
C PRO A 142 20.32 5.66 -5.51
N TYR A 143 20.92 5.72 -4.31
CA TYR A 143 20.87 4.64 -3.31
C TYR A 143 20.43 5.18 -1.96
N ALA A 144 19.13 5.10 -1.72
CA ALA A 144 18.56 5.50 -0.44
C ALA A 144 18.87 4.46 0.65
N CYS A 145 19.32 4.92 1.83
CA CYS A 145 19.43 4.05 3.00
C CYS A 145 18.04 3.52 3.37
N SER A 146 17.88 2.18 3.41
CA SER A 146 16.59 1.55 3.70
C SER A 146 16.01 2.00 5.05
N LYS A 147 16.86 2.16 6.06
CA LYS A 147 16.44 2.66 7.39
C LYS A 147 15.93 4.10 7.35
N TYR A 148 16.56 4.95 6.55
CA TYR A 148 16.08 6.31 6.36
C TYR A 148 14.71 6.33 5.66
N ILE A 149 14.54 5.52 4.61
CA ILE A 149 13.26 5.39 3.90
C ILE A 149 12.17 4.85 4.83
N GLU A 150 12.46 3.83 5.63
CA GLU A 150 11.55 3.29 6.64
C GLU A 150 11.06 4.39 7.61
N MET A 151 11.99 5.18 8.17
CA MET A 151 11.64 6.31 9.05
C MET A 151 10.77 7.35 8.32
N LYS A 152 11.05 7.63 7.06
CA LYS A 152 10.26 8.57 6.26
C LYS A 152 8.88 8.03 5.90
N CYS A 153 8.74 6.74 5.68
CA CYS A 153 7.44 6.08 5.53
C CYS A 153 6.62 6.16 6.84
N GLN A 154 7.24 5.94 7.99
CA GLN A 154 6.59 6.09 9.29
C GLN A 154 6.13 7.54 9.53
N GLU A 155 6.98 8.53 9.26
CA GLU A 155 6.64 9.95 9.37
C GLU A 155 5.48 10.33 8.43
N LEU A 156 5.52 9.84 7.18
CA LEU A 156 4.47 10.05 6.18
C LEU A 156 3.12 9.53 6.68
N VAL A 157 3.09 8.28 7.11
CA VAL A 157 1.87 7.62 7.61
C VAL A 157 1.36 8.29 8.88
N TYR A 158 2.26 8.71 9.77
CA TYR A 158 1.91 9.46 10.98
C TYR A 158 1.25 10.80 10.66
N ILE A 159 1.81 11.57 9.71
CA ILE A 159 1.19 12.82 9.26
C ILE A 159 -0.20 12.57 8.69
N LEU A 160 -0.37 11.58 7.82
CA LEU A 160 -1.66 11.25 7.23
C LEU A 160 -2.69 10.85 8.29
N THR A 161 -2.33 10.00 9.22
CA THR A 161 -3.28 9.46 10.20
C THR A 161 -3.60 10.42 11.33
N CYS A 162 -2.66 11.29 11.73
CA CYS A 162 -2.80 12.12 12.94
C CYS A 162 -3.15 13.59 12.67
N TYR A 163 -2.82 14.14 11.49
CA TYR A 163 -2.99 15.58 11.22
C TYR A 163 -4.13 15.93 10.27
N TYR A 164 -4.77 14.95 9.67
CA TYR A 164 -5.97 15.20 8.87
C TYR A 164 -7.25 15.00 9.68
N PRO A 165 -8.33 15.75 9.35
CA PRO A 165 -9.65 15.52 9.92
C PRO A 165 -10.10 14.08 9.68
N LEU A 166 -10.71 13.46 10.69
CA LEU A 166 -11.06 12.05 10.67
C LEU A 166 -11.92 11.66 9.47
N HIS A 167 -12.91 12.48 9.11
CA HIS A 167 -13.78 12.21 7.97
C HIS A 167 -13.03 12.21 6.63
N GLN A 168 -12.02 13.09 6.44
CA GLN A 168 -11.24 13.13 5.21
C GLN A 168 -10.32 11.90 5.09
N ILE A 169 -9.63 11.59 6.19
CA ILE A 169 -8.66 10.51 6.17
C ILE A 169 -9.33 9.12 6.16
N SER A 170 -10.52 8.98 6.73
CA SER A 170 -11.31 7.75 6.64
C SER A 170 -11.75 7.48 5.20
N THR A 171 -12.21 8.50 4.48
CA THR A 171 -12.54 8.40 3.05
C THR A 171 -11.29 8.07 2.22
N PHE A 172 -10.17 8.72 2.52
CA PHE A 172 -8.90 8.48 1.81
C PHE A 172 -8.40 7.04 1.95
N PHE A 173 -8.51 6.45 3.14
CA PHE A 173 -8.09 5.07 3.40
C PHE A 173 -9.16 4.01 3.06
N TYR A 174 -10.36 4.42 2.67
CA TYR A 174 -11.44 3.48 2.35
C TYR A 174 -11.06 2.41 1.32
N PRO A 175 -10.33 2.70 0.20
CA PRO A 175 -9.97 1.67 -0.77
C PRO A 175 -9.26 0.46 -0.15
N ILE A 176 -8.37 0.68 0.81
CA ILE A 176 -7.63 -0.41 1.46
C ILE A 176 -8.43 -1.07 2.59
N SER A 177 -9.39 -0.39 3.22
CA SER A 177 -10.28 -0.99 4.21
C SER A 177 -11.21 -2.01 3.56
N THR A 178 -11.81 -1.64 2.44
CA THR A 178 -12.69 -2.52 1.64
C THR A 178 -11.95 -3.76 1.14
N TYR A 179 -10.69 -3.58 0.75
CA TYR A 179 -9.87 -4.70 0.32
C TYR A 179 -9.66 -5.72 1.44
N THR A 180 -9.44 -5.26 2.67
CA THR A 180 -9.30 -6.14 3.84
C THR A 180 -10.57 -6.92 4.11
N GLU A 181 -11.74 -6.28 4.05
CA GLU A 181 -13.03 -6.95 4.18
C GLU A 181 -13.29 -7.93 3.03
N SER A 182 -12.96 -7.55 1.81
CA SER A 182 -13.05 -8.40 0.63
C SER A 182 -12.16 -9.64 0.73
N PHE A 183 -10.94 -9.52 1.28
CA PHE A 183 -10.04 -10.63 1.53
C PHE A 183 -10.60 -11.60 2.57
N GLN A 184 -11.19 -11.11 3.65
CA GLN A 184 -11.84 -11.93 4.66
C GLN A 184 -13.00 -12.74 4.05
N TYR A 185 -13.86 -12.08 3.30
CA TYR A 185 -14.95 -12.73 2.59
C TYR A 185 -14.43 -13.78 1.60
N PHE A 186 -13.40 -13.46 0.82
CA PHE A 186 -12.76 -14.40 -0.10
C PHE A 186 -12.22 -15.63 0.63
N VAL A 187 -11.53 -15.45 1.75
CA VAL A 187 -11.00 -16.54 2.57
C VAL A 187 -12.16 -17.43 3.06
N MET A 188 -13.20 -16.83 3.66
CA MET A 188 -14.34 -17.57 4.21
C MET A 188 -15.11 -18.36 3.16
N GLN A 189 -15.18 -17.87 1.92
CA GLN A 189 -15.90 -18.53 0.83
C GLN A 189 -15.10 -19.65 0.15
N ASN A 190 -13.79 -19.70 0.32
CA ASN A 190 -12.94 -20.58 -0.50
C ASN A 190 -11.96 -21.45 0.30
N TYR A 191 -11.88 -21.31 1.62
CA TYR A 191 -10.91 -22.05 2.43
C TYR A 191 -11.09 -23.57 2.38
N ASP A 192 -12.31 -24.04 2.17
CA ASP A 192 -12.70 -25.45 2.07
C ASP A 192 -12.59 -26.02 0.64
N LYS A 193 -12.39 -25.13 -0.37
CA LYS A 193 -12.37 -25.48 -1.78
C LYS A 193 -10.96 -25.67 -2.35
N VAL A 194 -9.94 -25.30 -1.60
CA VAL A 194 -8.54 -25.29 -2.03
C VAL A 194 -7.73 -26.35 -1.30
N LYS A 195 -6.75 -26.94 -2.00
CA LYS A 195 -5.95 -28.06 -1.47
C LYS A 195 -4.66 -27.58 -0.80
N ASN A 196 -4.19 -26.40 -1.15
CA ASN A 196 -2.93 -25.84 -0.66
C ASN A 196 -2.94 -24.30 -0.74
N VAL A 197 -1.94 -23.71 -0.09
CA VAL A 197 -1.80 -22.24 0.01
C VAL A 197 -1.51 -21.59 -1.34
N GLU A 198 -0.80 -22.27 -2.21
CA GLU A 198 -0.47 -21.81 -3.55
C GLU A 198 -1.74 -21.68 -4.42
N GLU A 199 -2.58 -22.69 -4.41
CA GLU A 199 -3.89 -22.68 -5.10
C GLU A 199 -4.80 -21.61 -4.52
N PHE A 200 -4.83 -21.46 -3.18
CA PHE A 200 -5.62 -20.45 -2.49
C PHE A 200 -5.19 -19.02 -2.89
N ALA A 201 -3.89 -18.75 -2.86
CA ALA A 201 -3.36 -17.47 -3.30
C ALA A 201 -3.69 -17.18 -4.77
N HIS A 202 -3.48 -18.16 -5.64
CA HIS A 202 -3.78 -18.04 -7.07
C HIS A 202 -5.25 -17.77 -7.35
N LEU A 203 -6.17 -18.47 -6.65
CA LEU A 203 -7.61 -18.28 -6.78
C LEU A 203 -8.03 -16.83 -6.44
N GLY A 204 -7.38 -16.20 -5.44
CA GLY A 204 -7.60 -14.80 -5.08
C GLY A 204 -6.82 -13.80 -5.94
N GLY A 205 -5.99 -14.27 -6.88
CA GLY A 205 -5.12 -13.42 -7.68
C GLY A 205 -3.92 -12.86 -6.92
N TYR A 206 -3.53 -13.49 -5.81
CA TYR A 206 -2.39 -13.10 -4.98
C TYR A 206 -1.15 -13.92 -5.31
N THR A 207 0.03 -13.36 -5.02
CA THR A 207 1.22 -14.19 -4.85
C THR A 207 1.11 -14.95 -3.52
N THR A 208 1.72 -16.14 -3.43
CA THR A 208 1.73 -16.94 -2.19
C THR A 208 2.28 -16.15 -1.00
N THR A 209 3.32 -15.35 -1.21
CA THR A 209 3.90 -14.50 -0.18
C THR A 209 2.93 -13.42 0.31
N THR A 210 2.27 -12.73 -0.62
CA THR A 210 1.27 -11.70 -0.29
C THR A 210 0.09 -12.31 0.46
N PHE A 211 -0.40 -13.46 -0.01
CA PHE A 211 -1.51 -14.17 0.61
C PHE A 211 -1.20 -14.59 2.05
N ARG A 212 -0.06 -15.24 2.29
CA ARG A 212 0.38 -15.67 3.64
C ARG A 212 0.47 -14.50 4.60
N ARG A 213 0.96 -13.35 4.14
CA ARG A 213 1.07 -12.16 4.97
C ARG A 213 -0.29 -11.54 5.28
N LEU A 214 -1.16 -11.34 4.28
CA LEU A 214 -2.52 -10.83 4.48
C LEU A 214 -3.29 -11.73 5.45
N PHE A 215 -3.16 -13.04 5.28
CA PHE A 215 -3.80 -14.02 6.14
C PHE A 215 -3.33 -13.92 7.59
N LYS A 216 -2.00 -13.89 7.81
CA LYS A 216 -1.43 -13.76 9.16
C LYS A 216 -1.84 -12.45 9.83
N ASN A 217 -1.87 -11.35 9.08
CA ASN A 217 -2.28 -10.05 9.62
C ASN A 217 -3.76 -10.03 10.02
N MET A 218 -4.60 -10.66 9.22
CA MET A 218 -6.04 -10.68 9.46
C MET A 218 -6.44 -11.62 10.59
N TYR A 219 -5.85 -12.81 10.63
CA TYR A 219 -6.24 -13.87 11.55
C TYR A 219 -5.26 -14.09 12.72
N GLY A 220 -4.11 -13.40 12.72
CA GLY A 220 -3.08 -13.53 13.74
C GLY A 220 -2.27 -14.84 13.69
N VAL A 221 -2.67 -15.79 12.84
CA VAL A 221 -2.05 -17.11 12.68
C VAL A 221 -1.64 -17.37 11.24
N PRO A 222 -0.60 -18.18 11.00
CA PRO A 222 -0.24 -18.57 9.65
C PRO A 222 -1.33 -19.41 8.98
N VAL A 223 -1.45 -19.28 7.65
CA VAL A 223 -2.49 -19.96 6.86
C VAL A 223 -2.47 -21.50 6.94
N TYR A 224 -1.31 -22.11 7.20
CA TYR A 224 -1.21 -23.57 7.35
C TYR A 224 -1.88 -24.09 8.64
N GLU A 225 -2.07 -23.26 9.65
CA GLU A 225 -2.78 -23.64 10.88
C GLU A 225 -4.28 -23.84 10.61
N LEU A 226 -4.84 -23.15 9.64
CA LEU A 226 -6.22 -23.37 9.21
C LEU A 226 -6.43 -24.78 8.65
N SER A 227 -5.45 -25.30 7.89
CA SER A 227 -5.51 -26.67 7.33
C SER A 227 -5.39 -27.75 8.39
N LEU A 228 -4.71 -27.50 9.50
CA LEU A 228 -4.60 -28.43 10.62
C LEU A 228 -5.89 -28.50 11.44
N ILE A 229 -6.66 -27.42 11.55
CA ILE A 229 -7.95 -27.41 12.23
C ILE A 229 -8.97 -28.27 11.46
N HIS A 230 -8.96 -28.25 10.11
CA HIS A 230 -9.86 -29.06 9.30
C HIS A 230 -9.51 -30.56 9.25
N ILE A 231 -8.25 -30.92 9.39
CA ILE A 231 -7.84 -32.34 9.41
C ILE A 231 -8.19 -33.01 10.75
N SER A 232 -8.37 -32.24 11.82
CA SER A 232 -8.66 -32.75 13.16
C SER A 232 -10.16 -32.84 13.51
N GLU A 233 -11.07 -32.26 12.72
CA GLU A 233 -12.53 -32.33 13.00
C GLU A 233 -13.29 -33.52 12.41
N PRO A 234 -12.86 -34.27 11.35
CA PRO A 234 -13.64 -35.38 10.83
C PRO A 234 -13.79 -36.56 11.78
N THR A 235 -13.03 -36.62 12.88
CA THR A 235 -13.03 -37.80 13.79
C THR A 235 -13.88 -37.64 15.05
N ARG A 236 -14.51 -36.49 15.29
CA ARG A 236 -15.37 -36.28 16.49
C ARG A 236 -16.84 -36.62 16.30
N HIS A 237 -17.32 -36.84 15.09
CA HIS A 237 -18.72 -37.22 14.83
C HIS A 237 -18.97 -38.69 14.54
N ALA A 238 -17.95 -39.56 14.64
CA ALA A 238 -18.09 -41.00 14.37
C ALA A 238 -18.10 -41.90 15.63
N GLN A 239 -18.26 -41.37 16.82
CA GLN A 239 -18.37 -42.14 18.06
C GLN A 239 -19.55 -41.68 18.94
N ILE A 240 -20.77 -41.76 18.39
CA ILE A 240 -21.99 -41.93 19.20
C ILE A 240 -22.94 -42.77 18.35
N SER A 241 -22.79 -44.07 18.48
CA SER A 241 -23.85 -45.07 18.22
C SER A 241 -23.66 -46.22 19.17
#